data_5b884c7c4f95e4a246b9724d109b643f
#
_entry.id   5b884c7c4f95e4a246b9724d109b643f
#
_cell.length_a   1.000
_cell.length_b   1.000
_cell.length_c   1.000
_cell.angle_alpha   90.00
_cell.angle_beta   90.00
_cell.angle_gamma   90.00
#
_symmetry.space_group_name_H-M   'P 1'
#
loop_
_entity.id
_entity.type
_entity.pdbx_description
1 polymer ?
#
loop_
_entity_poly.entity_id
_entity_poly.type
_entity_poly.pdbx_seq_one_letter_code
_entity_poly.pdbx_strand_id
1 'polypeptide(L)'
;TLFRSRFLSLGLKRNQLAVTGSLKFDISVTPELAARAVTLRRQWAPHRKVWIATSTHDGEEQIILQAHKKLLETFPNLLLILVPRHPERFPDAREMVQKAGMSFTLRSTGEIPSSSTQVVIGDTMGELMLLYGIADLAFVGGSLVERGGHNPLEPAAHAIPVLMGPHTFNFKDICAKLQQDDGLITVTDAD
;
A
#
# COMPACT_ATOMS: atom_id res chain seq x y z
N THR A 1 9.58 -22.38 -14.23
CA THR A 1 8.70 -21.20 -14.36
C THR A 1 8.02 -21.19 -15.73
N LEU A 2 6.83 -20.62 -15.80
CA LEU A 2 6.02 -20.56 -17.04
C LEU A 2 6.79 -19.87 -18.20
N PHE A 3 7.60 -18.87 -17.89
CA PHE A 3 8.45 -18.17 -18.87
C PHE A 3 9.56 -19.07 -19.43
N ARG A 4 10.21 -19.85 -18.57
CA ARG A 4 11.24 -20.81 -19.00
C ARG A 4 10.70 -21.79 -20.04
N SER A 5 9.53 -22.40 -19.78
CA SER A 5 8.92 -23.37 -20.70
C SER A 5 8.55 -22.71 -22.04
N ARG A 6 8.03 -21.48 -22.02
CA ARG A 6 7.72 -20.73 -23.26
C ARG A 6 8.97 -20.41 -24.09
N PHE A 7 10.07 -19.98 -23.48
CA PHE A 7 11.31 -19.75 -24.22
C PHE A 7 11.89 -21.02 -24.83
N LEU A 8 11.81 -22.16 -24.11
CA LEU A 8 12.23 -23.45 -24.66
C LEU A 8 11.34 -23.90 -25.82
N SER A 9 10.02 -23.68 -25.77
CA SER A 9 9.10 -23.99 -26.87
C SER A 9 9.31 -23.10 -28.09
N LEU A 10 9.89 -21.90 -27.91
CA LEU A 10 10.31 -21.00 -29.00
C LEU A 10 11.69 -21.35 -29.59
N GLY A 11 12.30 -22.45 -29.15
CA GLY A 11 13.55 -22.96 -29.73
C GLY A 11 14.83 -22.58 -28.99
N LEU A 12 14.77 -21.90 -27.84
CA LEU A 12 15.95 -21.67 -27.01
C LEU A 12 16.47 -22.98 -26.44
N LYS A 13 17.80 -23.16 -26.50
CA LYS A 13 18.44 -24.33 -25.88
C LYS A 13 18.55 -24.13 -24.37
N ARG A 14 18.47 -25.24 -23.59
CA ARG A 14 18.53 -25.22 -22.13
C ARG A 14 19.79 -24.53 -21.57
N ASN A 15 20.92 -24.65 -22.24
CA ASN A 15 22.20 -24.04 -21.86
C ASN A 15 22.28 -22.52 -22.18
N GLN A 16 21.34 -21.99 -22.93
CA GLN A 16 21.21 -20.55 -23.24
C GLN A 16 20.24 -19.84 -22.30
N LEU A 17 19.68 -20.55 -21.31
CA LEU A 17 18.63 -20.03 -20.45
C LEU A 17 18.93 -20.29 -18.98
N ALA A 18 19.14 -19.22 -18.22
CA ALA A 18 19.29 -19.23 -16.77
C ALA A 18 18.04 -18.64 -16.09
N VAL A 19 17.57 -19.28 -15.03
CA VAL A 19 16.50 -18.72 -14.19
C VAL A 19 17.15 -18.04 -13.00
N THR A 20 17.17 -16.70 -13.03
CA THR A 20 17.84 -15.86 -12.01
C THR A 20 16.93 -15.38 -10.88
N GLY A 21 15.65 -15.80 -10.88
CA GLY A 21 14.65 -15.31 -9.94
C GLY A 21 13.89 -14.09 -10.46
N SER A 22 13.36 -13.30 -9.57
CA SER A 22 12.58 -12.09 -9.89
C SER A 22 13.24 -10.86 -9.28
N LEU A 23 13.45 -9.82 -10.07
CA LEU A 23 13.88 -8.49 -9.60
C LEU A 23 12.87 -7.83 -8.63
N LYS A 24 11.65 -8.36 -8.52
CA LYS A 24 10.65 -7.87 -7.55
C LYS A 24 11.14 -7.95 -6.10
N PHE A 25 12.09 -8.85 -5.80
CA PHE A 25 12.68 -9.00 -4.46
C PHE A 25 13.82 -8.02 -4.18
N ASP A 26 14.30 -7.30 -5.18
CA ASP A 26 15.40 -6.33 -5.04
C ASP A 26 14.85 -4.95 -4.67
N ILE A 27 14.15 -4.91 -3.53
CA ILE A 27 13.61 -3.67 -2.95
C ILE A 27 14.38 -3.38 -1.67
N SER A 28 14.96 -2.20 -1.60
CA SER A 28 15.66 -1.73 -0.40
C SER A 28 15.26 -0.30 -0.05
N VAL A 29 15.24 -0.03 1.25
CA VAL A 29 15.04 1.33 1.78
C VAL A 29 16.41 1.95 1.96
N THR A 30 16.73 2.97 1.16
CA THR A 30 18.01 3.66 1.29
C THR A 30 18.07 4.49 2.58
N PRO A 31 19.27 4.75 3.15
CA PRO A 31 19.42 5.60 4.33
C PRO A 31 18.80 6.99 4.15
N GLU A 32 18.91 7.59 2.95
CA GLU A 32 18.35 8.89 2.62
C GLU A 32 16.82 8.86 2.65
N LEU A 33 16.21 7.81 2.10
CA LEU A 33 14.77 7.61 2.12
C LEU A 33 14.27 7.43 3.56
N ALA A 34 14.97 6.63 4.36
CA ALA A 34 14.65 6.42 5.78
C ALA A 34 14.72 7.73 6.57
N ALA A 35 15.76 8.54 6.38
CA ALA A 35 15.90 9.85 7.04
C ALA A 35 14.77 10.82 6.66
N ARG A 36 14.38 10.85 5.38
CA ARG A 36 13.24 11.64 4.90
C ARG A 36 11.93 11.16 5.52
N ALA A 37 11.72 9.85 5.62
CA ALA A 37 10.53 9.28 6.26
C ALA A 37 10.44 9.66 7.74
N VAL A 38 11.53 9.58 8.50
CA VAL A 38 11.58 10.02 9.90
C VAL A 38 11.19 11.50 10.03
N THR A 39 11.70 12.35 9.15
CA THR A 39 11.37 13.78 9.13
C THR A 39 9.89 14.01 8.85
N LEU A 40 9.36 13.35 7.82
CA LEU A 40 7.95 13.45 7.43
C LEU A 40 7.03 12.91 8.55
N ARG A 41 7.39 11.79 9.18
CA ARG A 41 6.64 11.21 10.30
C ARG A 41 6.53 12.19 11.47
N ARG A 42 7.63 12.88 11.83
CA ARG A 42 7.64 13.90 12.88
C ARG A 42 6.74 15.10 12.56
N GLN A 43 6.67 15.48 11.29
CA GLN A 43 5.81 16.59 10.85
C GLN A 43 4.32 16.21 10.84
N TRP A 44 3.99 14.99 10.33
CA TRP A 44 2.61 14.61 10.09
C TRP A 44 1.94 13.92 11.26
N ALA A 45 2.69 13.13 12.01
CA ALA A 45 2.12 12.22 12.99
C ALA A 45 3.08 11.95 14.17
N PRO A 46 3.56 12.98 14.91
CA PRO A 46 4.55 12.80 15.96
C PRO A 46 4.08 11.88 17.10
N HIS A 47 2.77 11.87 17.37
CA HIS A 47 2.17 11.15 18.53
C HIS A 47 0.92 10.37 18.16
N ARG A 48 0.69 10.06 16.88
CA ARG A 48 -0.50 9.34 16.42
C ARG A 48 -0.13 8.14 15.58
N LYS A 49 -0.97 7.11 15.59
CA LYS A 49 -0.83 5.96 14.69
C LYS A 49 -1.19 6.36 13.26
N VAL A 50 -0.51 5.73 12.31
CA VAL A 50 -0.71 5.94 10.88
C VAL A 50 -0.88 4.59 10.20
N TRP A 51 -1.93 4.43 9.43
CA TRP A 51 -1.99 3.33 8.49
C TRP A 51 -2.14 3.87 7.07
N ILE A 52 -1.70 3.07 6.11
CA ILE A 52 -1.70 3.48 4.71
C ILE A 52 -2.45 2.45 3.87
N ALA A 53 -3.35 2.91 3.03
CA ALA A 53 -4.02 2.11 2.01
C ALA A 53 -3.51 2.54 0.64
N THR A 54 -2.83 1.63 -0.04
CA THR A 54 -2.08 1.96 -1.25
C THR A 54 -2.59 1.21 -2.47
N SER A 55 -2.40 1.81 -3.63
CA SER A 55 -2.75 1.22 -4.92
C SER A 55 -4.20 0.72 -4.96
N THR A 56 -5.11 1.47 -4.32
CA THR A 56 -6.51 1.13 -4.23
C THR A 56 -7.23 1.30 -5.57
N HIS A 57 -8.22 0.48 -5.80
CA HIS A 57 -9.09 0.48 -6.96
C HIS A 57 -10.53 0.79 -6.57
N ASP A 58 -11.35 1.01 -7.58
CA ASP A 58 -12.78 1.20 -7.40
C ASP A 58 -13.42 0.07 -6.59
N GLY A 59 -14.23 0.44 -5.61
CA GLY A 59 -14.85 -0.47 -4.64
C GLY A 59 -14.00 -0.70 -3.37
N GLU A 60 -12.68 -0.57 -3.41
CA GLU A 60 -11.83 -0.75 -2.23
C GLU A 60 -11.84 0.47 -1.31
N GLU A 61 -11.82 1.68 -1.88
CA GLU A 61 -11.77 2.92 -1.08
C GLU A 61 -12.97 3.03 -0.13
N GLN A 62 -14.15 2.55 -0.54
CA GLN A 62 -15.34 2.55 0.31
C GLN A 62 -15.15 1.65 1.53
N ILE A 63 -14.62 0.44 1.35
CA ILE A 63 -14.33 -0.52 2.41
C ILE A 63 -13.28 0.07 3.37
N ILE A 64 -12.21 0.65 2.81
CA ILE A 64 -11.14 1.29 3.58
C ILE A 64 -11.67 2.45 4.43
N LEU A 65 -12.51 3.31 3.87
CA LEU A 65 -13.09 4.44 4.61
C LEU A 65 -14.06 3.97 5.69
N GLN A 66 -14.83 2.89 5.44
CA GLN A 66 -15.68 2.28 6.47
C GLN A 66 -14.85 1.70 7.63
N ALA A 67 -13.78 0.96 7.32
CA ALA A 67 -12.85 0.46 8.33
C ALA A 67 -12.22 1.61 9.12
N HIS A 68 -11.75 2.65 8.43
CA HIS A 68 -11.17 3.81 9.10
C HIS A 68 -12.15 4.50 10.03
N LYS A 69 -13.41 4.65 9.62
CA LYS A 69 -14.46 5.23 10.47
C LYS A 69 -14.68 4.44 11.77
N LYS A 70 -14.71 3.10 11.68
CA LYS A 70 -14.82 2.23 12.85
C LYS A 70 -13.57 2.36 13.76
N LEU A 71 -12.39 2.37 13.16
CA LEU A 71 -11.13 2.52 13.89
C LEU A 71 -11.04 3.86 14.63
N LEU A 72 -11.60 4.94 14.09
CA LEU A 72 -11.63 6.25 14.75
C LEU A 72 -12.45 6.27 16.06
N GLU A 73 -13.40 5.34 16.25
CA GLU A 73 -14.14 5.18 17.50
C GLU A 73 -13.21 4.73 18.65
N THR A 74 -12.22 3.90 18.34
CA THR A 74 -11.23 3.40 19.32
C THR A 74 -9.96 4.23 19.33
N PHE A 75 -9.54 4.74 18.18
CA PHE A 75 -8.32 5.52 17.98
C PHE A 75 -8.65 6.89 17.36
N PRO A 76 -9.17 7.86 18.14
CA PRO A 76 -9.67 9.14 17.60
C PRO A 76 -8.61 9.94 16.82
N ASN A 77 -7.34 9.71 17.11
CA ASN A 77 -6.22 10.41 16.47
C ASN A 77 -5.58 9.60 15.31
N LEU A 78 -6.17 8.47 14.89
CA LEU A 78 -5.63 7.64 13.81
C LEU A 78 -5.59 8.43 12.50
N LEU A 79 -4.48 8.34 11.76
CA LEU A 79 -4.33 8.91 10.43
C LEU A 79 -4.38 7.81 9.38
N LEU A 80 -5.23 7.98 8.36
CA LEU A 80 -5.19 7.20 7.14
C LEU A 80 -4.42 7.98 6.06
N ILE A 81 -3.50 7.31 5.38
CA ILE A 81 -2.96 7.78 4.09
C ILE A 81 -3.61 6.93 3.00
N LEU A 82 -4.40 7.56 2.13
CA LEU A 82 -5.10 6.90 1.04
C LEU A 82 -4.43 7.23 -0.30
N VAL A 83 -3.88 6.21 -0.97
CA VAL A 83 -3.13 6.37 -2.22
C VAL A 83 -3.78 5.54 -3.32
N PRO A 84 -4.69 6.11 -4.12
CA PRO A 84 -5.28 5.42 -5.26
C PRO A 84 -4.22 5.01 -6.31
N ARG A 85 -4.49 3.90 -7.01
CA ARG A 85 -3.52 3.33 -7.96
C ARG A 85 -3.24 4.24 -9.15
N HIS A 86 -4.24 4.96 -9.62
CA HIS A 86 -4.19 5.73 -10.85
C HIS A 86 -4.50 7.20 -10.59
N PRO A 87 -3.76 8.14 -11.20
CA PRO A 87 -3.98 9.58 -11.01
C PRO A 87 -5.40 10.05 -11.35
N GLU A 88 -6.03 9.44 -12.34
CA GLU A 88 -7.42 9.76 -12.76
C GLU A 88 -8.43 9.47 -11.63
N ARG A 89 -8.08 8.68 -10.62
CA ARG A 89 -8.94 8.38 -9.46
C ARG A 89 -8.74 9.32 -8.26
N PHE A 90 -7.77 10.22 -8.32
CA PHE A 90 -7.55 11.15 -7.20
C PHE A 90 -8.77 12.04 -6.91
N PRO A 91 -9.49 12.58 -7.92
CA PRO A 91 -10.73 13.32 -7.69
C PRO A 91 -11.82 12.46 -7.05
N ASP A 92 -11.99 11.21 -7.49
CA ASP A 92 -13.00 10.29 -6.94
C ASP A 92 -12.72 9.96 -5.47
N ALA A 93 -11.47 9.65 -5.14
CA ALA A 93 -11.05 9.39 -3.75
C ALA A 93 -11.32 10.60 -2.85
N ARG A 94 -11.02 11.82 -3.33
CA ARG A 94 -11.34 13.06 -2.62
C ARG A 94 -12.84 13.19 -2.36
N GLU A 95 -13.66 12.96 -3.37
CA GLU A 95 -15.12 13.03 -3.24
C GLU A 95 -15.64 11.99 -2.25
N MET A 96 -15.12 10.76 -2.28
CA MET A 96 -15.50 9.69 -1.34
C MET A 96 -15.15 10.05 0.10
N VAL A 97 -13.95 10.58 0.37
CA VAL A 97 -13.53 11.03 1.71
C VAL A 97 -14.43 12.16 2.20
N GLN A 98 -14.76 13.11 1.32
CA GLN A 98 -15.66 14.22 1.64
C GLN A 98 -17.08 13.73 1.95
N LYS A 99 -17.62 12.81 1.15
CA LYS A 99 -18.94 12.17 1.40
C LYS A 99 -18.98 11.36 2.69
N ALA A 100 -17.86 10.77 3.08
CA ALA A 100 -17.71 10.08 4.36
C ALA A 100 -17.69 11.03 5.58
N GLY A 101 -17.66 12.35 5.34
CA GLY A 101 -17.62 13.38 6.39
C GLY A 101 -16.29 13.45 7.12
N MET A 102 -15.19 12.99 6.49
CA MET A 102 -13.87 12.98 7.09
C MET A 102 -13.07 14.22 6.72
N SER A 103 -12.32 14.76 7.68
CA SER A 103 -11.37 15.84 7.41
C SER A 103 -10.15 15.32 6.67
N PHE A 104 -9.69 16.02 5.64
CA PHE A 104 -8.57 15.56 4.84
C PHE A 104 -7.66 16.70 4.36
N THR A 105 -6.43 16.32 4.00
CA THR A 105 -5.49 17.15 3.23
C THR A 105 -5.02 16.39 1.98
N LEU A 106 -4.57 17.14 0.97
CA LEU A 106 -3.97 16.59 -0.24
C LEU A 106 -2.44 16.63 -0.12
N ARG A 107 -1.76 15.57 -0.48
CA ARG A 107 -0.29 15.53 -0.49
C ARG A 107 0.31 16.58 -1.43
N SER A 108 -0.34 16.80 -2.58
CA SER A 108 0.10 17.74 -3.62
C SER A 108 0.14 19.19 -3.18
N THR A 109 -0.65 19.58 -2.16
CA THR A 109 -0.64 20.97 -1.64
C THR A 109 0.57 21.26 -0.78
N GLY A 110 1.29 20.24 -0.29
CA GLY A 110 2.38 20.41 0.67
C GLY A 110 1.93 20.80 2.08
N GLU A 111 0.63 20.87 2.33
CA GLU A 111 0.07 21.19 3.65
C GLU A 111 0.40 20.09 4.66
N ILE A 112 0.81 20.48 5.86
CA ILE A 112 1.03 19.54 6.98
C ILE A 112 -0.32 19.21 7.60
N PRO A 113 -0.67 17.89 7.69
CA PRO A 113 -1.92 17.48 8.31
C PRO A 113 -1.98 17.94 9.78
N SER A 114 -3.08 18.56 10.16
CA SER A 114 -3.34 18.95 11.55
C SER A 114 -3.67 17.72 12.42
N SER A 115 -3.74 17.91 13.73
CA SER A 115 -4.19 16.84 14.65
C SER A 115 -5.62 16.38 14.39
N SER A 116 -6.46 17.22 13.79
CA SER A 116 -7.84 16.89 13.40
C SER A 116 -7.96 16.29 12.01
N THR A 117 -6.90 16.28 11.19
CA THR A 117 -6.92 15.65 9.87
C THR A 117 -7.01 14.12 10.03
N GLN A 118 -8.03 13.51 9.46
CA GLN A 118 -8.27 12.08 9.53
C GLN A 118 -7.68 11.33 8.33
N VAL A 119 -7.63 11.96 7.16
CA VAL A 119 -7.14 11.35 5.93
C VAL A 119 -6.14 12.26 5.23
N VAL A 120 -5.03 11.70 4.77
CA VAL A 120 -4.17 12.34 3.76
C VAL A 120 -4.38 11.60 2.45
N ILE A 121 -4.78 12.30 1.41
CA ILE A 121 -4.86 11.72 0.07
C ILE A 121 -3.50 11.88 -0.59
N GLY A 122 -2.88 10.74 -0.91
CA GLY A 122 -1.59 10.68 -1.61
C GLY A 122 -1.81 10.82 -3.11
N ASP A 123 -2.02 12.04 -3.55
CA ASP A 123 -2.28 12.42 -4.93
C ASP A 123 -1.03 12.87 -5.69
N THR A 124 0.11 12.28 -5.31
CA THR A 124 1.42 12.50 -5.95
C THR A 124 1.99 11.19 -6.48
N MET A 125 2.84 11.29 -7.50
CA MET A 125 3.51 10.13 -8.08
C MET A 125 4.95 9.98 -7.55
N GLY A 126 5.40 8.72 -7.42
CA GLY A 126 6.80 8.42 -7.06
C GLY A 126 7.15 8.57 -5.58
N GLU A 127 6.18 8.84 -4.69
CA GLU A 127 6.41 9.01 -3.25
C GLU A 127 5.99 7.81 -2.40
N LEU A 128 5.51 6.72 -3.01
CA LEU A 128 4.91 5.61 -2.28
C LEU A 128 5.85 5.00 -1.23
N MET A 129 7.12 4.76 -1.60
CA MET A 129 8.13 4.24 -0.66
C MET A 129 8.38 5.20 0.51
N LEU A 130 8.32 6.52 0.30
CA LEU A 130 8.43 7.50 1.37
C LEU A 130 7.22 7.42 2.32
N LEU A 131 6.01 7.28 1.77
CA LEU A 131 4.77 7.19 2.54
C LEU A 131 4.67 5.89 3.33
N TYR A 132 5.17 4.76 2.82
CA TYR A 132 5.31 3.53 3.63
C TYR A 132 6.21 3.74 4.85
N GLY A 133 7.29 4.50 4.70
CA GLY A 133 8.23 4.76 5.79
C GLY A 133 7.66 5.56 6.97
N ILE A 134 6.46 6.13 6.84
CA ILE A 134 5.78 6.83 7.94
C ILE A 134 4.58 6.05 8.50
N ALA A 135 4.23 4.90 7.94
CA ALA A 135 3.09 4.10 8.35
C ALA A 135 3.47 3.05 9.41
N ASP A 136 2.52 2.69 10.25
CA ASP A 136 2.61 1.59 11.23
C ASP A 136 1.99 0.29 10.68
N LEU A 137 1.13 0.39 9.65
CA LEU A 137 0.40 -0.72 9.02
C LEU A 137 0.08 -0.34 7.56
N ALA A 138 0.17 -1.29 6.64
CA ALA A 138 -0.16 -1.07 5.24
C ALA A 138 -1.27 -2.02 4.74
N PHE A 139 -2.27 -1.48 4.06
CA PHE A 139 -3.14 -2.22 3.17
C PHE A 139 -2.67 -2.04 1.72
N VAL A 140 -2.56 -3.14 0.99
CA VAL A 140 -2.14 -3.15 -0.42
C VAL A 140 -3.32 -3.53 -1.30
N GLY A 141 -3.78 -2.58 -2.10
CA GLY A 141 -4.98 -2.70 -2.92
C GLY A 141 -4.85 -3.58 -4.16
N GLY A 142 -5.93 -3.59 -4.96
CA GLY A 142 -6.14 -4.56 -6.04
C GLY A 142 -6.36 -5.97 -5.52
N SER A 143 -6.63 -6.10 -4.23
CA SER A 143 -6.67 -7.35 -3.50
C SER A 143 -8.04 -7.69 -2.91
N LEU A 144 -8.87 -6.70 -2.56
CA LEU A 144 -10.29 -6.90 -2.24
C LEU A 144 -11.14 -7.00 -3.50
N VAL A 145 -10.67 -6.48 -4.61
CA VAL A 145 -11.24 -6.63 -5.95
C VAL A 145 -10.38 -7.58 -6.79
N GLU A 146 -10.95 -8.20 -7.82
CA GLU A 146 -10.28 -9.21 -8.65
C GLU A 146 -9.23 -8.61 -9.61
N ARG A 147 -8.24 -7.89 -9.06
CA ARG A 147 -7.11 -7.31 -9.80
C ARG A 147 -5.79 -8.05 -9.58
N GLY A 148 -5.78 -9.02 -8.62
CA GLY A 148 -4.63 -9.87 -8.36
C GLY A 148 -3.61 -9.32 -7.38
N GLY A 149 -3.93 -8.21 -6.72
CA GLY A 149 -3.09 -7.53 -5.75
C GLY A 149 -1.93 -6.75 -6.37
N HIS A 150 -1.47 -5.74 -5.64
CA HIS A 150 -0.23 -5.02 -5.94
C HIS A 150 0.93 -5.54 -5.09
N ASN A 151 2.09 -4.91 -5.17
CA ASN A 151 3.35 -5.41 -4.63
C ASN A 151 3.42 -5.32 -3.09
N PRO A 152 3.33 -6.42 -2.32
CA PRO A 152 3.44 -6.38 -0.86
C PRO A 152 4.88 -6.27 -0.35
N LEU A 153 5.89 -6.41 -1.22
CA LEU A 153 7.28 -6.31 -0.82
C LEU A 153 7.70 -4.87 -0.52
N GLU A 154 7.00 -3.88 -1.07
CA GLU A 154 7.29 -2.47 -0.79
C GLU A 154 7.04 -2.11 0.69
N PRO A 155 5.87 -2.37 1.28
CA PRO A 155 5.69 -2.18 2.73
C PRO A 155 6.52 -3.15 3.57
N ALA A 156 6.71 -4.40 3.11
CA ALA A 156 7.56 -5.36 3.82
C ALA A 156 9.02 -4.91 3.93
N ALA A 157 9.55 -4.19 2.94
CA ALA A 157 10.89 -3.60 3.00
C ALA A 157 11.03 -2.54 4.10
N HIS A 158 9.92 -1.93 4.54
CA HIS A 158 9.86 -1.02 5.69
C HIS A 158 9.57 -1.74 7.01
N ALA A 159 9.52 -3.07 7.01
CA ALA A 159 9.20 -3.91 8.18
C ALA A 159 7.86 -3.55 8.85
N ILE A 160 6.87 -3.13 8.06
CA ILE A 160 5.51 -2.87 8.55
C ILE A 160 4.58 -4.01 8.18
N PRO A 161 3.62 -4.40 9.04
CA PRO A 161 2.63 -5.43 8.74
C PRO A 161 1.79 -5.07 7.51
N VAL A 162 1.42 -6.10 6.75
CA VAL A 162 0.69 -5.94 5.49
C VAL A 162 -0.71 -6.56 5.60
N LEU A 163 -1.73 -5.83 5.17
CA LEU A 163 -3.07 -6.34 4.93
C LEU A 163 -3.33 -6.42 3.43
N MET A 164 -3.92 -7.51 2.99
CA MET A 164 -4.40 -7.68 1.60
C MET A 164 -5.73 -8.42 1.58
N GLY A 165 -6.53 -8.17 0.56
CA GLY A 165 -7.70 -8.99 0.25
C GLY A 165 -7.32 -10.38 -0.29
N PRO A 166 -8.32 -11.24 -0.58
CA PRO A 166 -8.09 -12.62 -1.02
C PRO A 166 -7.55 -12.74 -2.46
N HIS A 167 -7.69 -11.70 -3.26
CA HIS A 167 -7.28 -11.73 -4.68
C HIS A 167 -5.81 -11.32 -4.84
N THR A 168 -4.88 -12.26 -4.64
CA THR A 168 -3.43 -12.00 -4.67
C THR A 168 -2.68 -12.79 -5.74
N PHE A 169 -3.36 -13.22 -6.81
CA PHE A 169 -2.79 -14.15 -7.80
C PHE A 169 -1.55 -13.62 -8.54
N ASN A 170 -1.34 -12.29 -8.63
CA ASN A 170 -0.11 -11.71 -9.20
C ASN A 170 1.11 -11.87 -8.28
N PHE A 171 0.90 -12.11 -6.98
CA PHE A 171 1.92 -12.18 -5.94
C PHE A 171 1.75 -13.40 -5.02
N LYS A 172 1.08 -14.46 -5.50
CA LYS A 172 0.67 -15.64 -4.72
C LYS A 172 1.80 -16.21 -3.85
N ASP A 173 2.96 -16.48 -4.46
CA ASP A 173 4.09 -17.09 -3.74
C ASP A 173 4.69 -16.13 -2.69
N ILE A 174 4.69 -14.84 -2.98
CA ILE A 174 5.17 -13.79 -2.06
C ILE A 174 4.22 -13.65 -0.87
N CYS A 175 2.91 -13.55 -1.14
CA CYS A 175 1.90 -13.45 -0.09
C CYS A 175 1.93 -14.69 0.82
N ALA A 176 2.05 -15.90 0.25
CA ALA A 176 2.14 -17.12 1.05
C ALA A 176 3.36 -17.13 1.99
N LYS A 177 4.52 -16.64 1.54
CA LYS A 177 5.72 -16.51 2.39
C LYS A 177 5.51 -15.48 3.49
N LEU A 178 5.00 -14.30 3.15
CA LEU A 178 4.74 -13.26 4.15
C LEU A 178 3.72 -13.71 5.20
N GLN A 179 2.71 -14.50 4.81
CA GLN A 179 1.74 -15.09 5.74
C GLN A 179 2.38 -16.13 6.68
N GLN A 180 3.31 -16.97 6.17
CA GLN A 180 4.04 -17.94 6.99
C GLN A 180 4.90 -17.28 8.08
N ASP A 181 5.40 -16.08 7.81
CA ASP A 181 6.25 -15.30 8.71
C ASP A 181 5.46 -14.21 9.48
N ASP A 182 4.12 -14.33 9.55
CA ASP A 182 3.19 -13.39 10.22
C ASP A 182 3.31 -11.93 9.71
N GLY A 183 3.91 -11.72 8.55
CA GLY A 183 4.08 -10.39 7.94
C GLY A 183 2.88 -9.92 7.11
N LEU A 184 1.92 -10.81 6.79
CA LEU A 184 0.73 -10.50 6.01
C LEU A 184 -0.51 -11.18 6.57
N ILE A 185 -1.60 -10.41 6.69
CA ILE A 185 -2.93 -10.90 7.07
C ILE A 185 -3.90 -10.67 5.91
N THR A 186 -4.71 -11.69 5.60
CA THR A 186 -5.79 -11.56 4.62
C THR A 186 -7.05 -11.02 5.29
N VAL A 187 -7.64 -9.99 4.72
CA VAL A 187 -8.89 -9.34 5.15
C VAL A 187 -9.92 -9.41 4.03
N THR A 188 -11.21 -9.43 4.37
CA THR A 188 -12.30 -9.57 3.38
C THR A 188 -13.24 -8.37 3.34
N ASP A 189 -13.30 -7.62 4.39
CA ASP A 189 -14.24 -6.50 4.59
C ASP A 189 -13.68 -5.46 5.57
N ALA A 190 -14.55 -4.60 6.08
CA ALA A 190 -14.22 -3.51 7.00
C ALA A 190 -14.29 -3.89 8.51
N ASP A 191 -14.53 -5.15 8.85
CA ASP A 191 -14.66 -5.65 10.24
C ASP A 191 -13.40 -6.25 10.81
#